data_346ae30c2d3182d291085179f17f4015
#
_entry.id   346ae30c2d3182d291085179f17f4015
#
_cell.length_a   1.000
_cell.length_b   1.000
_cell.length_c   1.000
_cell.angle_alpha   90.00
_cell.angle_beta   90.00
_cell.angle_gamma   90.00
#
_symmetry.space_group_name_H-M   'P 1'
#
loop_
_entity.id
_entity.type
_entity.pdbx_description
1 polymer ?
#
loop_
_entity_poly.entity_id
_entity_poly.type
_entity_poly.pdbx_seq_one_letter_code
_entity_poly.pdbx_strand_id
1 'polypeptide(L)'
;IVAWMVSHKENAALARQLFQEAVDRYGIPHGALTLHQDRGSPMIARSYLDLMGELGVTCSHSRPRVSNDNPFSESQFKTSKYQPDYPGRFESIVHARQWYSAYVDWYNLQHHHSGLAGFTPEQVFTGRYREIAEIRQRALDDSFEAHPERFTRGRLKVAMPPASVSINPVQPDDDDPAPYSVVNFPTLPVANDTATKSTLIFNKLSESG
;
A
#
# COMPACT_ATOMS: atom_id res chain seq x y z
N ILE A 1 -0.74 -3.49 2.74
CA ILE A 1 -0.13 -4.52 1.87
C ILE A 1 -1.25 -5.42 1.39
N VAL A 2 -1.46 -5.51 0.06
CA VAL A 2 -2.59 -6.26 -0.53
C VAL A 2 -2.20 -7.69 -0.93
N ALA A 3 -0.91 -7.93 -1.20
CA ALA A 3 -0.37 -9.26 -1.46
C ALA A 3 1.10 -9.30 -1.07
N TRP A 4 1.57 -10.46 -0.68
CA TRP A 4 2.96 -10.71 -0.33
C TRP A 4 3.33 -12.17 -0.53
N MET A 5 4.60 -12.42 -0.76
CA MET A 5 5.13 -13.76 -0.93
C MET A 5 6.56 -13.84 -0.41
N VAL A 6 6.89 -14.95 0.23
CA VAL A 6 8.28 -15.29 0.59
C VAL A 6 8.69 -16.56 -0.14
N SER A 7 9.76 -16.47 -0.89
CA SER A 7 10.29 -17.57 -1.70
C SER A 7 11.82 -17.64 -1.60
N HIS A 8 12.39 -18.82 -1.87
CA HIS A 8 13.84 -19.02 -1.96
C HIS A 8 14.48 -18.38 -3.20
N LYS A 9 13.68 -18.14 -4.23
CA LYS A 9 14.15 -17.61 -5.51
C LYS A 9 13.19 -16.54 -6.00
N GLU A 10 13.74 -15.52 -6.57
CA GLU A 10 13.02 -14.52 -7.33
C GLU A 10 12.91 -14.98 -8.79
N ASN A 11 11.70 -15.04 -9.32
CA ASN A 11 11.45 -15.33 -10.74
C ASN A 11 10.10 -14.78 -11.22
N ALA A 12 9.97 -14.66 -12.55
CA ALA A 12 8.78 -14.11 -13.20
C ALA A 12 7.50 -14.92 -12.94
N ALA A 13 7.60 -16.25 -12.78
CA ALA A 13 6.43 -17.09 -12.53
C ALA A 13 5.80 -16.79 -11.17
N LEU A 14 6.62 -16.60 -10.13
CA LEU A 14 6.14 -16.22 -8.80
C LEU A 14 5.57 -14.80 -8.79
N ALA A 15 6.18 -13.86 -9.50
CA ALA A 15 5.66 -12.52 -9.66
C ALA A 15 4.29 -12.52 -10.36
N ARG A 16 4.14 -13.31 -11.44
CA ARG A 16 2.85 -13.51 -12.11
C ARG A 16 1.79 -14.07 -11.16
N GLN A 17 2.13 -15.15 -10.45
CA GLN A 17 1.21 -15.79 -9.51
C GLN A 17 0.74 -14.81 -8.45
N LEU A 18 1.66 -14.11 -7.79
CA LEU A 18 1.34 -13.14 -6.74
C LEU A 18 0.41 -12.04 -7.25
N PHE A 19 0.69 -11.52 -8.46
CA PHE A 19 -0.11 -10.45 -9.04
C PHE A 19 -1.50 -10.93 -9.45
N GLN A 20 -1.58 -12.10 -10.12
CA GLN A 20 -2.85 -12.71 -10.50
C GLN A 20 -3.74 -12.97 -9.27
N GLU A 21 -3.17 -13.58 -8.22
CA GLU A 21 -3.89 -13.82 -6.96
C GLU A 21 -4.44 -12.53 -6.35
N ALA A 22 -3.67 -11.42 -6.42
CA ALA A 22 -4.12 -10.11 -5.94
C ALA A 22 -5.28 -9.57 -6.78
N VAL A 23 -5.17 -9.63 -8.11
CA VAL A 23 -6.24 -9.17 -9.02
C VAL A 23 -7.52 -9.96 -8.80
N ASP A 24 -7.43 -11.29 -8.72
CA ASP A 24 -8.58 -12.19 -8.51
C ASP A 24 -9.23 -11.95 -7.13
N ARG A 25 -8.41 -11.83 -6.09
CA ARG A 25 -8.87 -11.61 -4.71
C ARG A 25 -9.69 -10.34 -4.56
N TYR A 26 -9.28 -9.26 -5.21
CA TYR A 26 -9.94 -7.97 -5.11
C TYR A 26 -10.92 -7.70 -6.26
N GLY A 27 -11.08 -8.63 -7.19
CA GLY A 27 -12.00 -8.49 -8.32
C GLY A 27 -11.70 -7.27 -9.17
N ILE A 28 -10.42 -6.98 -9.44
CA ILE A 28 -10.01 -5.76 -10.15
C ILE A 28 -10.42 -5.86 -11.62
N PRO A 29 -11.22 -4.91 -12.14
CA PRO A 29 -11.65 -4.95 -13.52
C PRO A 29 -10.47 -4.79 -14.49
N HIS A 30 -10.60 -5.40 -15.68
CA HIS A 30 -9.66 -5.22 -16.78
C HIS A 30 -9.45 -3.72 -17.09
N GLY A 31 -8.21 -3.29 -17.22
CA GLY A 31 -7.86 -1.92 -17.55
C GLY A 31 -7.99 -0.89 -16.42
N ALA A 32 -8.37 -1.31 -15.21
CA ALA A 32 -8.59 -0.40 -14.08
C ALA A 32 -7.32 -0.09 -13.27
N LEU A 33 -6.20 -0.77 -13.54
CA LEU A 33 -5.01 -0.69 -12.70
C LEU A 33 -3.79 -0.16 -13.45
N THR A 34 -3.07 0.73 -12.79
CA THR A 34 -1.69 1.08 -13.14
C THR A 34 -0.76 0.52 -12.08
N LEU A 35 0.22 -0.28 -12.48
CA LEU A 35 1.24 -0.85 -11.61
C LEU A 35 2.55 -0.12 -11.78
N HIS A 36 3.03 0.52 -10.70
CA HIS A 36 4.36 1.10 -10.65
C HIS A 36 5.34 0.12 -9.98
N GLN A 37 6.48 -0.10 -10.60
CA GLN A 37 7.45 -1.09 -10.14
C GLN A 37 8.88 -0.68 -10.54
N ASP A 38 9.87 -1.30 -9.90
CA ASP A 38 11.26 -1.19 -10.33
C ASP A 38 11.51 -1.96 -11.65
N ARG A 39 12.78 -1.99 -12.08
CA ARG A 39 13.22 -2.74 -13.26
C ARG A 39 13.91 -4.06 -12.88
N GLY A 40 13.52 -4.68 -11.78
CA GLY A 40 13.98 -6.00 -11.41
C GLY A 40 13.73 -7.01 -12.54
N SER A 41 14.63 -8.00 -12.70
CA SER A 41 14.54 -8.95 -13.80
C SER A 41 13.20 -9.69 -13.92
N PRO A 42 12.49 -10.07 -12.84
CA PRO A 42 11.16 -10.64 -12.96
C PRO A 42 10.11 -9.67 -13.52
N MET A 43 10.24 -8.36 -13.22
CA MET A 43 9.26 -7.33 -13.59
C MET A 43 9.38 -6.87 -15.05
N ILE A 44 10.50 -7.18 -15.71
CA ILE A 44 10.73 -6.92 -17.14
C ILE A 44 10.67 -8.19 -17.98
N ALA A 45 10.45 -9.35 -17.36
CA ALA A 45 10.34 -10.62 -18.05
C ALA A 45 9.11 -10.64 -18.97
N ARG A 46 9.28 -11.11 -20.21
CA ARG A 46 8.22 -11.13 -21.22
C ARG A 46 6.93 -11.79 -20.70
N SER A 47 7.05 -12.95 -20.05
CA SER A 47 5.90 -13.67 -19.51
C SER A 47 5.12 -12.89 -18.45
N TYR A 48 5.79 -12.02 -17.69
CA TYR A 48 5.15 -11.14 -16.73
C TYR A 48 4.45 -9.96 -17.43
N LEU A 49 5.10 -9.36 -18.41
CA LEU A 49 4.51 -8.27 -19.20
C LEU A 49 3.32 -8.75 -20.05
N ASP A 50 3.37 -9.98 -20.56
CA ASP A 50 2.24 -10.60 -21.27
C ASP A 50 1.00 -10.70 -20.35
N LEU A 51 1.18 -11.14 -19.09
CA LEU A 51 0.10 -11.15 -18.09
C LEU A 51 -0.45 -9.73 -17.83
N MET A 52 0.42 -8.73 -17.71
CA MET A 52 -0.04 -7.35 -17.52
C MET A 52 -0.91 -6.89 -18.69
N GLY A 53 -0.51 -7.24 -19.93
CA GLY A 53 -1.30 -6.98 -21.15
C GLY A 53 -2.65 -7.71 -21.13
N GLU A 54 -2.67 -8.99 -20.76
CA GLU A 54 -3.91 -9.81 -20.65
C GLU A 54 -4.89 -9.21 -19.63
N LEU A 55 -4.39 -8.66 -18.53
CA LEU A 55 -5.19 -8.02 -17.49
C LEU A 55 -5.52 -6.54 -17.77
N GLY A 56 -4.98 -5.98 -18.86
CA GLY A 56 -5.12 -4.57 -19.20
C GLY A 56 -4.41 -3.64 -18.21
N VAL A 57 -3.39 -4.13 -17.50
CA VAL A 57 -2.65 -3.35 -16.51
C VAL A 57 -1.63 -2.46 -17.21
N THR A 58 -1.69 -1.17 -16.96
CA THR A 58 -0.66 -0.23 -17.40
C THR A 58 0.57 -0.34 -16.49
N CYS A 59 1.73 -0.70 -17.05
CA CYS A 59 2.98 -0.75 -16.31
C CYS A 59 3.71 0.58 -16.37
N SER A 60 4.11 1.06 -15.20
CA SER A 60 5.03 2.17 -15.01
C SER A 60 6.29 1.68 -14.31
N HIS A 61 7.46 2.16 -14.69
CA HIS A 61 8.72 1.70 -14.14
C HIS A 61 9.55 2.88 -13.64
N SER A 62 10.30 2.63 -12.57
CA SER A 62 11.32 3.56 -12.09
C SER A 62 12.34 3.88 -13.20
N ARG A 63 12.75 5.14 -13.28
CA ARG A 63 13.82 5.57 -14.22
C ARG A 63 15.14 4.92 -13.82
N PRO A 64 16.00 4.60 -14.76
CA PRO A 64 17.32 4.05 -14.45
C PRO A 64 18.12 4.99 -13.55
N ARG A 65 18.64 4.46 -12.44
CA ARG A 65 19.50 5.18 -11.47
C ARG A 65 18.81 6.32 -10.70
N VAL A 66 17.48 6.37 -10.69
CA VAL A 66 16.70 7.33 -9.90
C VAL A 66 16.05 6.61 -8.73
N SER A 67 16.70 6.60 -7.56
CA SER A 67 16.20 5.91 -6.35
C SER A 67 14.87 6.46 -5.87
N ASN A 68 14.65 7.77 -6.01
CA ASN A 68 13.41 8.41 -5.55
C ASN A 68 12.15 8.00 -6.33
N ASP A 69 12.30 7.22 -7.42
CA ASP A 69 11.16 6.71 -8.17
C ASP A 69 10.49 5.49 -7.52
N ASN A 70 11.09 4.90 -6.45
CA ASN A 70 10.49 3.78 -5.72
C ASN A 70 10.41 4.01 -4.18
N PRO A 71 10.01 5.20 -3.72
CA PRO A 71 10.10 5.58 -2.31
C PRO A 71 9.17 4.77 -1.42
N PHE A 72 8.02 4.32 -1.93
CA PHE A 72 7.03 3.58 -1.14
C PHE A 72 7.50 2.17 -0.82
N SER A 73 8.05 1.45 -1.80
CA SER A 73 8.61 0.11 -1.58
C SER A 73 9.81 0.17 -0.64
N GLU A 74 10.71 1.13 -0.85
CA GLU A 74 11.88 1.32 0.01
C GLU A 74 11.48 1.65 1.46
N SER A 75 10.51 2.54 1.64
CA SER A 75 9.98 2.90 2.96
C SER A 75 9.32 1.70 3.64
N GLN A 76 8.57 0.90 2.90
CA GLN A 76 7.91 -0.30 3.42
C GLN A 76 8.94 -1.35 3.86
N PHE A 77 9.96 -1.63 3.04
CA PHE A 77 11.05 -2.54 3.42
C PHE A 77 11.89 -2.01 4.58
N LYS A 78 12.09 -0.71 4.67
CA LYS A 78 12.72 -0.09 5.82
C LYS A 78 11.88 -0.32 7.07
N THR A 79 10.58 -0.08 7.02
CA THR A 79 9.66 -0.31 8.14
C THR A 79 9.73 -1.75 8.63
N SER A 80 9.77 -2.75 7.74
CA SER A 80 9.88 -4.15 8.14
C SER A 80 11.22 -4.47 8.81
N LYS A 81 12.32 -3.98 8.26
CA LYS A 81 13.68 -4.25 8.78
C LYS A 81 13.97 -3.58 10.13
N TYR A 82 13.26 -2.52 10.46
CA TYR A 82 13.42 -1.78 11.71
C TYR A 82 12.40 -2.18 12.79
N GLN A 83 11.61 -3.25 12.54
CA GLN A 83 10.77 -3.81 13.61
C GLN A 83 11.67 -4.37 14.73
N PRO A 84 11.30 -4.15 16.00
CA PRO A 84 12.09 -4.62 17.14
C PRO A 84 12.34 -6.12 17.14
N ASP A 85 11.41 -6.91 16.59
CA ASP A 85 11.43 -8.36 16.52
C ASP A 85 11.96 -8.90 15.18
N TYR A 86 12.46 -8.00 14.29
CA TYR A 86 13.05 -8.44 13.02
C TYR A 86 14.35 -9.21 13.29
N PRO A 87 14.43 -10.49 12.88
CA PRO A 87 15.54 -11.36 13.31
C PRO A 87 16.87 -11.06 12.60
N GLY A 88 16.89 -10.14 11.64
CA GLY A 88 18.07 -9.88 10.78
C GLY A 88 18.35 -11.00 9.79
N ARG A 89 18.31 -12.26 10.26
CA ARG A 89 18.46 -13.47 9.45
C ARG A 89 17.40 -14.50 9.85
N PHE A 90 16.70 -15.05 8.87
CA PHE A 90 15.73 -16.11 9.08
C PHE A 90 16.41 -17.48 9.05
N GLU A 91 16.04 -18.36 9.97
CA GLU A 91 16.56 -19.73 10.07
C GLU A 91 16.05 -20.62 8.94
N SER A 92 14.83 -20.37 8.48
CA SER A 92 14.18 -21.12 7.41
C SER A 92 13.17 -20.25 6.66
N ILE A 93 12.71 -20.74 5.51
CA ILE A 93 11.62 -20.09 4.77
C ILE A 93 10.30 -20.13 5.55
N VAL A 94 10.09 -21.17 6.36
CA VAL A 94 8.90 -21.29 7.23
C VAL A 94 8.93 -20.19 8.29
N HIS A 95 10.08 -20.02 8.97
CA HIS A 95 10.26 -18.92 9.92
C HIS A 95 10.05 -17.56 9.26
N ALA A 96 10.60 -17.34 8.06
CA ALA A 96 10.40 -16.09 7.34
C ALA A 96 8.92 -15.85 6.99
N ARG A 97 8.19 -16.87 6.55
CA ARG A 97 6.76 -16.76 6.24
C ARG A 97 5.92 -16.46 7.48
N GLN A 98 6.20 -17.12 8.60
CA GLN A 98 5.51 -16.85 9.87
C GLN A 98 5.72 -15.42 10.33
N TRP A 99 6.96 -14.95 10.30
CA TRP A 99 7.28 -13.58 10.69
C TRP A 99 6.61 -12.56 9.77
N TYR A 100 6.71 -12.73 8.45
CA TYR A 100 6.09 -11.82 7.49
C TYR A 100 4.55 -11.85 7.55
N SER A 101 3.94 -12.99 7.87
CA SER A 101 2.49 -13.04 8.11
C SER A 101 2.09 -12.15 9.28
N ALA A 102 2.74 -12.29 10.42
CA ALA A 102 2.49 -11.45 11.59
C ALA A 102 2.80 -9.97 11.32
N TYR A 103 3.90 -9.69 10.61
CA TYR A 103 4.26 -8.33 10.21
C TYR A 103 3.21 -7.68 9.32
N VAL A 104 2.70 -8.38 8.29
CA VAL A 104 1.69 -7.84 7.38
C VAL A 104 0.38 -7.56 8.11
N ASP A 105 -0.04 -8.44 9.00
CA ASP A 105 -1.22 -8.23 9.84
C ASP A 105 -1.05 -7.00 10.74
N TRP A 106 0.09 -6.89 11.43
CA TRP A 106 0.41 -5.72 12.23
C TRP A 106 0.44 -4.44 11.38
N TYR A 107 1.11 -4.48 10.24
CA TYR A 107 1.25 -3.32 9.35
C TYR A 107 -0.10 -2.83 8.83
N ASN A 108 -0.96 -3.75 8.41
CA ASN A 108 -2.25 -3.39 7.86
C ASN A 108 -3.25 -2.94 8.93
N LEU A 109 -3.29 -3.61 10.08
CA LEU A 109 -4.35 -3.45 11.07
C LEU A 109 -3.99 -2.54 12.25
N GLN A 110 -2.69 -2.41 12.58
CA GLN A 110 -2.25 -1.74 13.81
C GLN A 110 -1.27 -0.59 13.57
N HIS A 111 -0.50 -0.63 12.48
CA HIS A 111 0.49 0.42 12.21
C HIS A 111 -0.20 1.73 11.82
N HIS A 112 -0.08 2.74 12.68
CA HIS A 112 -0.52 4.10 12.42
C HIS A 112 0.45 4.78 11.46
N HIS A 113 0.08 4.85 10.18
CA HIS A 113 0.96 5.31 9.11
C HIS A 113 0.97 6.84 8.99
N SER A 114 2.12 7.48 9.12
CA SER A 114 2.24 8.95 9.04
C SER A 114 1.75 9.52 7.70
N GLY A 115 2.08 8.88 6.58
CA GLY A 115 1.60 9.27 5.24
C GLY A 115 0.09 9.08 5.03
N LEU A 116 -0.60 8.42 5.97
CA LEU A 116 -2.05 8.24 5.98
C LEU A 116 -2.71 9.01 7.14
N ALA A 117 -2.11 10.12 7.58
CA ALA A 117 -2.62 10.96 8.67
C ALA A 117 -2.88 10.18 9.99
N GLY A 118 -2.06 9.16 10.27
CA GLY A 118 -2.18 8.33 11.46
C GLY A 118 -3.36 7.34 11.44
N PHE A 119 -3.91 7.05 10.28
CA PHE A 119 -4.80 5.92 10.08
C PHE A 119 -4.00 4.67 9.71
N THR A 120 -4.57 3.49 9.95
CA THR A 120 -3.96 2.25 9.48
C THR A 120 -4.23 2.05 7.98
N PRO A 121 -3.36 1.31 7.26
CA PRO A 121 -3.61 0.97 5.86
C PRO A 121 -4.97 0.32 5.62
N GLU A 122 -5.42 -0.56 6.51
CA GLU A 122 -6.73 -1.21 6.42
C GLU A 122 -7.88 -0.19 6.54
N GLN A 123 -7.81 0.73 7.52
CA GLN A 123 -8.84 1.75 7.70
C GLN A 123 -9.00 2.62 6.47
N VAL A 124 -7.89 2.99 5.80
CA VAL A 124 -7.93 3.78 4.58
C VAL A 124 -8.43 2.94 3.39
N PHE A 125 -7.93 1.72 3.24
CA PHE A 125 -8.30 0.82 2.16
C PHE A 125 -9.79 0.46 2.17
N THR A 126 -10.37 0.24 3.36
CA THR A 126 -11.80 -0.09 3.53
C THR A 126 -12.72 1.12 3.58
N GLY A 127 -12.16 2.34 3.63
CA GLY A 127 -12.94 3.57 3.80
C GLY A 127 -13.39 3.87 5.23
N ARG A 128 -13.11 2.98 6.21
CA ARG A 128 -13.46 3.13 7.64
C ARG A 128 -12.83 4.37 8.29
N TYR A 129 -11.74 4.87 7.72
CA TYR A 129 -11.09 6.09 8.22
C TYR A 129 -12.04 7.28 8.35
N ARG A 130 -13.13 7.36 7.56
CA ARG A 130 -14.12 8.44 7.62
C ARG A 130 -14.87 8.44 8.95
N GLU A 131 -15.38 7.29 9.35
CA GLU A 131 -16.05 7.11 10.63
C GLU A 131 -15.11 7.40 11.80
N ILE A 132 -13.89 6.90 11.73
CA ILE A 132 -12.85 7.14 12.75
C ILE A 132 -12.49 8.63 12.81
N ALA A 133 -12.42 9.31 11.68
CA ALA A 133 -12.16 10.76 11.63
C ALA A 133 -13.28 11.56 12.35
N GLU A 134 -14.53 11.17 12.19
CA GLU A 134 -15.65 11.79 12.90
C GLU A 134 -15.55 11.58 14.42
N ILE A 135 -15.15 10.39 14.86
CA ILE A 135 -14.93 10.10 16.29
C ILE A 135 -13.79 10.97 16.83
N ARG A 136 -12.67 11.04 16.09
CA ARG A 136 -11.52 11.88 16.46
C ARG A 136 -11.88 13.36 16.49
N GLN A 137 -12.70 13.83 15.52
CA GLN A 137 -13.12 15.23 15.47
C GLN A 137 -13.99 15.60 16.68
N ARG A 138 -14.95 14.75 17.05
CA ARG A 138 -15.75 14.96 18.26
C ARG A 138 -14.88 15.08 19.51
N ALA A 139 -13.92 14.18 19.69
CA ALA A 139 -13.00 14.23 20.83
C ALA A 139 -12.15 15.54 20.85
N LEU A 140 -11.76 16.05 19.68
CA LEU A 140 -11.06 17.35 19.58
C LEU A 140 -11.98 18.51 19.93
N ASP A 141 -13.22 18.49 19.48
CA ASP A 141 -14.22 19.52 19.77
C ASP A 141 -14.57 19.55 21.27
N ASP A 142 -14.81 18.40 21.87
CA ASP A 142 -15.04 18.26 23.31
C ASP A 142 -13.85 18.79 24.13
N SER A 143 -12.61 18.45 23.70
CA SER A 143 -11.40 18.94 24.33
C SER A 143 -11.23 20.46 24.20
N PHE A 144 -11.59 21.02 23.05
CA PHE A 144 -11.56 22.47 22.84
C PHE A 144 -12.59 23.19 23.73
N GLU A 145 -13.78 22.63 23.87
CA GLU A 145 -14.82 23.24 24.74
C GLU A 145 -14.44 23.17 26.22
N ALA A 146 -13.82 22.07 26.67
CA ALA A 146 -13.39 21.91 28.04
C ALA A 146 -12.14 22.75 28.38
N HIS A 147 -11.24 22.99 27.41
CA HIS A 147 -9.92 23.61 27.64
C HIS A 147 -9.51 24.55 26.49
N PRO A 148 -10.28 25.61 26.19
CA PRO A 148 -9.98 26.49 25.04
C PRO A 148 -8.62 27.19 25.17
N GLU A 149 -8.13 27.40 26.38
CA GLU A 149 -6.82 28.01 26.66
C GLU A 149 -5.63 27.20 26.11
N ARG A 150 -5.80 25.90 25.84
CA ARG A 150 -4.75 25.02 25.28
C ARG A 150 -4.65 25.13 23.75
N PHE A 151 -5.65 25.73 23.10
CA PHE A 151 -5.75 25.76 21.65
C PHE A 151 -5.45 27.16 21.09
N THR A 152 -4.18 27.57 21.18
CA THR A 152 -3.73 28.91 20.77
C THR A 152 -3.98 29.25 19.30
N ARG A 153 -4.22 28.24 18.45
CA ARG A 153 -4.54 28.38 17.02
C ARG A 153 -6.02 28.15 16.70
N GLY A 154 -6.89 28.12 17.71
CA GLY A 154 -8.30 27.81 17.56
C GLY A 154 -8.61 26.34 17.43
N ARG A 155 -9.83 26.00 17.01
CA ARG A 155 -10.30 24.59 16.85
C ARG A 155 -9.45 23.84 15.84
N LEU A 156 -8.98 22.67 16.24
CA LEU A 156 -8.22 21.77 15.37
C LEU A 156 -9.17 20.92 14.50
N LYS A 157 -8.72 20.61 13.30
CA LYS A 157 -9.38 19.65 12.42
C LYS A 157 -8.56 18.38 12.31
N VAL A 158 -9.23 17.24 12.27
CA VAL A 158 -8.61 15.95 12.04
C VAL A 158 -7.96 15.96 10.66
N ALA A 159 -6.68 15.59 10.61
CA ALA A 159 -5.99 15.39 9.35
C ALA A 159 -6.57 14.17 8.62
N MET A 160 -6.79 14.31 7.33
CA MET A 160 -7.33 13.24 6.47
C MET A 160 -6.21 12.64 5.61
N PRO A 161 -6.30 11.36 5.24
CA PRO A 161 -5.39 10.79 4.26
C PRO A 161 -5.43 11.59 2.95
N PRO A 162 -4.30 11.70 2.22
CA PRO A 162 -4.28 12.38 0.94
C PRO A 162 -5.20 11.68 -0.06
N ALA A 163 -5.96 12.45 -0.85
CA ALA A 163 -6.85 11.92 -1.88
C ALA A 163 -6.08 11.31 -3.08
N SER A 164 -4.88 11.81 -3.32
CA SER A 164 -3.96 11.30 -4.36
C SER A 164 -2.52 11.47 -3.90
N VAL A 165 -1.65 10.60 -4.41
CA VAL A 165 -0.21 10.66 -4.16
C VAL A 165 0.50 10.53 -5.50
N SER A 166 1.50 11.36 -5.74
CA SER A 166 2.34 11.31 -6.92
C SER A 166 3.75 10.86 -6.57
N ILE A 167 4.36 10.08 -7.45
CA ILE A 167 5.77 9.72 -7.36
C ILE A 167 6.52 10.60 -8.35
N ASN A 168 7.40 11.48 -7.84
CA ASN A 168 8.22 12.39 -8.63
C ASN A 168 7.48 13.00 -9.83
N PRO A 169 6.44 13.82 -9.60
CA PRO A 169 5.70 14.43 -10.68
C PRO A 169 6.65 15.28 -11.54
N VAL A 170 6.61 15.12 -12.86
CA VAL A 170 7.35 15.95 -13.79
C VAL A 170 6.81 17.36 -13.70
N GLN A 171 7.70 18.33 -13.53
CA GLN A 171 7.31 19.74 -13.61
C GLN A 171 7.02 20.08 -15.09
N PRO A 172 6.09 21.01 -15.36
CA PRO A 172 5.72 21.38 -16.75
C PRO A 172 6.88 21.86 -17.62
N ASP A 173 7.98 22.30 -17.01
CA ASP A 173 9.17 22.85 -17.68
C ASP A 173 10.30 21.82 -17.86
N ASP A 174 10.12 20.58 -17.42
CA ASP A 174 11.09 19.52 -17.66
C ASP A 174 10.98 19.04 -19.12
N ASP A 175 12.01 19.27 -19.91
CA ASP A 175 12.14 18.81 -21.30
C ASP A 175 12.21 17.27 -21.47
N ASP A 176 11.96 16.50 -20.42
CA ASP A 176 11.94 15.04 -20.47
C ASP A 176 10.54 14.55 -20.89
N PRO A 177 10.37 14.12 -22.16
CA PRO A 177 9.08 13.70 -22.70
C PRO A 177 8.62 12.32 -22.21
N ALA A 178 9.20 11.80 -21.12
CA ALA A 178 8.81 10.50 -20.60
C ALA A 178 7.41 10.58 -19.96
N PRO A 179 6.34 10.08 -20.61
CA PRO A 179 4.97 10.16 -20.12
C PRO A 179 4.72 9.26 -18.88
N TYR A 180 5.77 8.73 -18.27
CA TYR A 180 5.71 7.66 -17.28
C TYR A 180 5.93 8.12 -15.85
N SER A 181 6.08 9.43 -15.59
CA SER A 181 6.56 9.91 -14.30
C SER A 181 5.46 10.37 -13.33
N VAL A 182 4.20 10.38 -13.74
CA VAL A 182 3.09 10.72 -12.84
C VAL A 182 2.22 9.49 -12.63
N VAL A 183 2.48 8.75 -11.57
CA VAL A 183 1.53 7.74 -11.10
C VAL A 183 0.65 8.39 -10.05
N ASN A 184 -0.51 8.85 -10.45
CA ASN A 184 -1.58 9.16 -9.52
C ASN A 184 -2.15 7.82 -9.05
N PHE A 185 -2.08 7.57 -7.75
CA PHE A 185 -2.80 6.48 -7.13
C PHE A 185 -4.15 7.01 -6.62
N PRO A 186 -5.20 7.07 -7.46
CA PRO A 186 -6.51 7.28 -6.91
C PRO A 186 -6.80 6.10 -5.97
N THR A 187 -7.31 6.36 -4.80
CA THR A 187 -8.01 5.34 -4.02
C THR A 187 -9.14 4.85 -4.93
N LEU A 188 -8.97 3.66 -5.49
CA LEU A 188 -9.92 3.13 -6.46
C LEU A 188 -11.30 3.03 -5.79
N PRO A 189 -12.38 3.62 -6.35
CA PRO A 189 -13.73 3.46 -5.82
C PRO A 189 -14.12 1.97 -5.69
N VAL A 190 -13.55 1.11 -6.54
CA VAL A 190 -13.73 -0.35 -6.54
C VAL A 190 -13.16 -1.02 -5.28
N ALA A 191 -12.11 -0.48 -4.67
CA ALA A 191 -11.58 -1.01 -3.42
C ALA A 191 -12.61 -0.87 -2.27
N ASN A 192 -13.42 0.17 -2.30
CA ASN A 192 -14.43 0.40 -1.26
C ASN A 192 -15.60 -0.61 -1.32
N ASP A 193 -16.01 -1.06 -2.51
CA ASP A 193 -17.08 -2.07 -2.65
C ASP A 193 -16.61 -3.49 -2.38
N THR A 194 -15.34 -3.79 -2.66
CA THR A 194 -14.73 -5.11 -2.44
C THR A 194 -14.28 -5.32 -1.00
N ALA A 195 -14.00 -4.25 -0.28
CA ALA A 195 -13.52 -4.29 1.10
C ALA A 195 -14.51 -4.96 2.07
N THR A 196 -15.82 -4.82 1.82
CA THR A 196 -16.86 -5.52 2.60
C THR A 196 -16.78 -7.04 2.43
N LYS A 197 -16.29 -7.52 1.28
CA LYS A 197 -16.05 -8.95 1.02
C LYS A 197 -14.68 -9.41 1.54
N SER A 198 -13.70 -8.53 1.59
CA SER A 198 -12.32 -8.83 2.01
C SER A 198 -12.18 -9.09 3.50
N THR A 199 -12.96 -8.42 4.34
CA THR A 199 -12.96 -8.67 5.80
C THR A 199 -13.33 -10.13 6.13
N LEU A 200 -14.18 -10.76 5.30
CA LEU A 200 -14.54 -12.18 5.43
C LEU A 200 -13.42 -13.13 5.00
N ILE A 201 -12.50 -12.69 4.14
CA ILE A 201 -11.41 -13.53 3.61
C ILE A 201 -10.20 -13.50 4.54
N PHE A 202 -9.91 -12.36 5.18
CA PHE A 202 -8.84 -12.28 6.19
C PHE A 202 -9.12 -13.19 7.40
N ASN A 203 -10.38 -13.28 7.83
CA ASN A 203 -10.78 -14.18 8.93
C ASN A 203 -10.76 -15.67 8.56
N LYS A 204 -10.95 -16.02 7.28
CA LYS A 204 -10.96 -17.44 6.85
C LYS A 204 -9.57 -18.07 6.71
N LEU A 205 -8.52 -17.28 6.48
CA LEU A 205 -7.16 -17.79 6.37
C LEU A 205 -6.48 -18.02 7.73
N SER A 206 -7.01 -17.44 8.81
CA SER A 206 -6.55 -17.71 10.19
C SER A 206 -7.15 -18.98 10.79
N GLU A 207 -8.20 -19.55 10.21
CA GLU A 207 -8.89 -20.75 10.72
C GLU A 207 -8.52 -22.06 9.99
N SER A 208 -7.71 -21.98 8.92
CA SER A 208 -7.33 -23.14 8.09
C SER A 208 -5.82 -23.39 8.02
N GLY A 209 -5.08 -23.01 9.07
CA GLY A 209 -3.64 -23.26 9.21
C GLY A 209 -3.32 -24.22 10.32
#